data_42ce19fc90f8e9bc715cbfc774aefe67
#
_entry.id   42ce19fc90f8e9bc715cbfc774aefe67
#
_cell.length_a   1.000
_cell.length_b   1.000
_cell.length_c   1.000
_cell.angle_alpha   90.00
_cell.angle_beta   90.00
_cell.angle_gamma   90.00
#
_symmetry.space_group_name_H-M   'P 1'
#
loop_
_entity.id
_entity.type
_entity.pdbx_description
1 polymer ?
#
loop_
_entity_poly.entity_id
_entity_poly.type
_entity_poly.pdbx_seq_one_letter_code
_entity_poly.pdbx_strand_id
1 'polypeptide(L)'
;LGFDLWGAIASWTKETFGFRSEEYTQTVVTSSKKEIPASLTSIANEMEMHGIPTTILPRYLPDGFVERDFQYSAVTQPESLYCLLENGDSSITLLYTVFSENQDHLLYEKDTVDPEQYEYNGTVYYIMTNEGVYFAAWTADNIECSIAGVETYDEIIKIIQSIGE
;
A
#
# COMPACT_ATOMS: atom_id res chain seq x y z
N LEU A 1 -0.07 15.03 -17.53
CA LEU A 1 -0.90 15.14 -16.31
C LEU A 1 -2.13 14.27 -16.49
N GLY A 2 -2.02 12.99 -16.08
CA GLY A 2 -3.19 12.14 -15.96
C GLY A 2 -3.97 12.56 -14.73
N PHE A 3 -5.06 13.27 -14.89
CA PHE A 3 -6.02 13.47 -13.82
C PHE A 3 -6.84 12.19 -13.72
N ASP A 4 -6.64 11.43 -12.67
CA ASP A 4 -7.64 10.46 -12.27
C ASP A 4 -8.82 11.25 -11.67
N LEU A 5 -9.89 11.38 -12.43
CA LEU A 5 -11.07 12.15 -12.04
C LEU A 5 -11.86 11.49 -10.90
N TRP A 6 -11.41 10.33 -10.40
CA TRP A 6 -12.22 9.47 -9.55
C TRP A 6 -11.49 8.93 -8.32
N GLY A 7 -10.32 9.47 -7.97
CA GLY A 7 -9.53 9.01 -6.83
C GLY A 7 -8.80 10.12 -6.10
N ALA A 8 -8.02 9.76 -5.10
CA ALA A 8 -7.11 10.67 -4.45
C ALA A 8 -6.09 11.18 -5.49
N ILE A 9 -5.92 12.49 -5.60
CA ILE A 9 -4.94 13.09 -6.50
C ILE A 9 -3.56 12.92 -5.88
N ALA A 10 -2.67 12.20 -6.57
CA ALA A 10 -1.27 12.14 -6.21
C ALA A 10 -0.59 13.48 -6.48
N SER A 11 0.21 13.92 -5.54
CA SER A 11 1.06 15.09 -5.68
C SER A 11 2.45 14.80 -5.15
N TRP A 12 3.48 15.33 -5.82
CA TRP A 12 4.86 15.13 -5.38
C TRP A 12 5.73 16.36 -5.63
N THR A 13 6.77 16.44 -4.83
CA THR A 13 7.92 17.32 -5.01
C THR A 13 9.13 16.49 -5.42
N LYS A 14 10.34 17.07 -5.40
CA LYS A 14 11.57 16.31 -5.66
C LYS A 14 11.82 15.19 -4.63
N GLU A 15 11.43 15.39 -3.38
CA GLU A 15 11.81 14.52 -2.25
C GLU A 15 10.60 13.93 -1.51
N THR A 16 9.39 14.34 -1.86
CA THR A 16 8.17 13.89 -1.19
C THR A 16 7.09 13.47 -2.18
N PHE A 17 6.28 12.52 -1.76
CA PHE A 17 5.08 12.07 -2.45
C PHE A 17 3.91 12.01 -1.45
N GLY A 18 2.70 12.30 -1.89
CA GLY A 18 1.50 12.17 -1.08
C GLY A 18 0.23 12.20 -1.92
N PHE A 19 -0.88 11.83 -1.31
CA PHE A 19 -2.21 11.92 -1.90
C PHE A 19 -2.95 13.15 -1.37
N ARG A 20 -3.87 13.68 -2.18
CA ARG A 20 -4.85 14.68 -1.76
C ARG A 20 -6.23 14.15 -2.11
N SER A 21 -7.12 14.10 -1.12
CA SER A 21 -8.50 13.70 -1.40
C SER A 21 -9.30 14.87 -1.97
N GLU A 22 -10.04 14.62 -3.06
CA GLU A 22 -11.15 15.47 -3.47
C GLU A 22 -12.49 14.73 -3.39
N GLU A 23 -12.54 13.45 -3.61
CA GLU A 23 -13.69 12.55 -3.34
C GLU A 23 -13.22 11.11 -3.55
N TYR A 24 -13.55 10.20 -2.62
CA TYR A 24 -13.28 8.78 -2.80
C TYR A 24 -14.43 8.14 -3.59
N THR A 25 -14.09 7.47 -4.69
CA THR A 25 -15.05 6.62 -5.42
C THR A 25 -14.84 5.17 -5.04
N GLN A 26 -15.95 4.45 -4.89
CA GLN A 26 -15.91 3.03 -4.57
C GLN A 26 -15.21 2.25 -5.69
N THR A 27 -14.11 1.60 -5.35
CA THR A 27 -13.49 0.59 -6.19
C THR A 27 -14.27 -0.71 -6.02
N VAL A 28 -14.76 -1.28 -7.11
CA VAL A 28 -15.41 -2.59 -7.07
C VAL A 28 -14.33 -3.64 -6.80
N VAL A 29 -14.24 -4.08 -5.55
CA VAL A 29 -13.29 -5.10 -5.15
C VAL A 29 -13.86 -6.46 -5.51
N THR A 30 -13.30 -7.11 -6.52
CA THR A 30 -13.60 -8.51 -6.85
C THR A 30 -12.99 -9.43 -5.78
N SER A 31 -13.70 -10.50 -5.41
CA SER A 31 -13.17 -11.49 -4.46
C SER A 31 -11.87 -12.10 -4.99
N SER A 32 -10.81 -12.09 -4.19
CA SER A 32 -9.56 -12.74 -4.54
C SER A 32 -9.70 -14.26 -4.59
N LYS A 33 -9.07 -14.89 -5.58
CA LYS A 33 -9.06 -16.36 -5.76
C LYS A 33 -7.84 -17.02 -5.12
N LYS A 34 -6.80 -16.25 -4.83
CA LYS A 34 -5.57 -16.75 -4.21
C LYS A 34 -5.60 -16.57 -2.69
N GLU A 35 -4.96 -17.50 -2.00
CA GLU A 35 -4.84 -17.45 -0.53
C GLU A 35 -3.90 -16.30 -0.09
N ILE A 36 -4.19 -15.78 1.10
CA ILE A 36 -3.32 -14.80 1.75
C ILE A 36 -2.06 -15.53 2.24
N PRO A 37 -0.85 -14.98 1.99
CA PRO A 37 0.37 -15.53 2.54
C PRO A 37 0.30 -15.69 4.07
N ALA A 38 0.85 -16.78 4.61
CA ALA A 38 0.82 -17.05 6.05
C ALA A 38 1.44 -15.93 6.89
N SER A 39 2.46 -15.24 6.36
CA SER A 39 3.10 -14.08 6.99
C SER A 39 2.21 -12.83 7.07
N LEU A 40 1.03 -12.83 6.43
CA LEU A 40 0.06 -11.74 6.49
C LEU A 40 -1.21 -12.11 7.26
N THR A 41 -1.22 -13.23 7.99
CA THR A 41 -2.41 -13.71 8.70
C THR A 41 -2.86 -12.72 9.78
N SER A 42 -1.94 -12.14 10.55
CA SER A 42 -2.29 -11.20 11.63
C SER A 42 -2.98 -9.95 11.08
N ILE A 43 -2.42 -9.34 10.04
CA ILE A 43 -3.00 -8.14 9.43
C ILE A 43 -4.33 -8.46 8.74
N ALA A 44 -4.45 -9.62 8.10
CA ALA A 44 -5.71 -10.04 7.47
C ALA A 44 -6.84 -10.22 8.49
N ASN A 45 -6.57 -10.87 9.61
CA ASN A 45 -7.54 -11.05 10.69
C ASN A 45 -7.99 -9.71 11.29
N GLU A 46 -7.06 -8.79 11.50
CA GLU A 46 -7.37 -7.45 12.01
C GLU A 46 -8.21 -6.65 11.01
N MET A 47 -7.86 -6.71 9.73
CA MET A 47 -8.68 -6.11 8.66
C MET A 47 -10.13 -6.61 8.69
N GLU A 48 -10.33 -7.93 8.79
CA GLU A 48 -11.67 -8.53 8.87
C GLU A 48 -12.45 -8.04 10.09
N MET A 49 -11.80 -7.95 11.26
CA MET A 49 -12.43 -7.45 12.48
C MET A 49 -12.91 -5.99 12.37
N HIS A 50 -12.24 -5.18 11.57
CA HIS A 50 -12.56 -3.76 11.37
C HIS A 50 -13.29 -3.47 10.05
N GLY A 51 -13.70 -4.50 9.31
CA GLY A 51 -14.43 -4.34 8.05
C GLY A 51 -13.58 -3.74 6.92
N ILE A 52 -12.26 -3.86 6.99
CA ILE A 52 -11.32 -3.44 5.96
C ILE A 52 -11.16 -4.60 4.96
N PRO A 53 -11.30 -4.34 3.65
CA PRO A 53 -11.26 -5.42 2.67
C PRO A 53 -9.86 -6.05 2.55
N THR A 54 -9.73 -7.34 2.79
CA THR A 54 -8.45 -8.07 2.66
C THR A 54 -7.98 -8.24 1.22
N THR A 55 -8.79 -7.88 0.24
CA THR A 55 -8.44 -7.89 -1.19
C THR A 55 -7.36 -6.88 -1.56
N ILE A 56 -7.10 -5.90 -0.72
CA ILE A 56 -5.99 -4.94 -0.89
C ILE A 56 -4.63 -5.48 -0.42
N LEU A 57 -4.61 -6.66 0.23
CA LEU A 57 -3.38 -7.34 0.59
C LEU A 57 -2.77 -8.06 -0.62
N PRO A 58 -1.43 -8.10 -0.74
CA PRO A 58 -0.78 -8.92 -1.74
C PRO A 58 -1.01 -10.41 -1.47
N ARG A 59 -1.07 -11.21 -2.55
CA ARG A 59 -1.15 -12.67 -2.51
C ARG A 59 0.20 -13.32 -2.78
N TYR A 60 1.21 -12.52 -3.08
CA TYR A 60 2.59 -12.92 -3.25
C TYR A 60 3.49 -12.02 -2.41
N LEU A 61 4.46 -12.63 -1.76
CA LEU A 61 5.60 -11.99 -1.13
C LEU A 61 6.85 -12.79 -1.50
N PRO A 62 8.03 -12.16 -1.59
CA PRO A 62 9.28 -12.91 -1.80
C PRO A 62 9.48 -13.96 -0.71
N ASP A 63 10.11 -15.08 -1.09
CA ASP A 63 10.33 -16.21 -0.18
C ASP A 63 11.15 -15.80 1.06
N GLY A 64 10.81 -16.41 2.19
CA GLY A 64 11.57 -16.26 3.45
C GLY A 64 11.19 -15.04 4.29
N PHE A 65 10.33 -14.16 3.81
CA PHE A 65 9.82 -13.07 4.64
C PHE A 65 8.79 -13.57 5.65
N VAL A 66 9.01 -13.25 6.93
CA VAL A 66 8.12 -13.62 8.04
C VAL A 66 7.72 -12.36 8.81
N GLU A 67 6.52 -12.38 9.40
CA GLU A 67 6.05 -11.29 10.24
C GLU A 67 6.99 -11.13 11.46
N ARG A 68 7.49 -9.92 11.64
CA ARG A 68 8.33 -9.53 12.77
C ARG A 68 7.57 -8.67 13.78
N ASP A 69 6.76 -7.75 13.27
CA ASP A 69 5.96 -6.84 14.08
C ASP A 69 4.64 -6.52 13.35
N PHE A 70 3.60 -6.35 14.12
CA PHE A 70 2.29 -5.95 13.64
C PHE A 70 1.66 -4.98 14.63
N GLN A 71 1.10 -3.89 14.11
CA GLN A 71 0.46 -2.88 14.94
C GLN A 71 -0.86 -2.42 14.29
N TYR A 72 -1.89 -2.34 15.11
CA TYR A 72 -3.13 -1.66 14.79
C TYR A 72 -3.31 -0.46 15.70
N SER A 73 -3.67 0.67 15.14
CA SER A 73 -3.93 1.91 15.88
C SER A 73 -5.23 2.54 15.43
N ALA A 74 -6.18 2.67 16.37
CA ALA A 74 -7.41 3.46 16.22
C ALA A 74 -7.47 4.62 17.22
N VAL A 75 -6.50 4.73 18.11
CA VAL A 75 -6.47 5.73 19.20
C VAL A 75 -6.16 7.12 18.66
N THR A 76 -5.34 7.18 17.62
CA THR A 76 -5.05 8.40 16.87
C THR A 76 -5.70 8.29 15.49
N GLN A 77 -6.50 9.28 15.11
CA GLN A 77 -7.03 9.35 13.76
C GLN A 77 -5.94 9.90 12.82
N PRO A 78 -5.71 9.30 11.65
CA PRO A 78 -6.45 8.19 11.02
C PRO A 78 -6.12 6.82 11.61
N GLU A 79 -7.07 5.88 11.50
CA GLU A 79 -6.87 4.47 11.82
C GLU A 79 -5.83 3.85 10.89
N SER A 80 -4.91 3.06 11.44
CA SER A 80 -3.84 2.46 10.64
C SER A 80 -3.49 1.04 11.06
N LEU A 81 -3.06 0.25 10.06
CA LEU A 81 -2.49 -1.08 10.22
C LEU A 81 -1.08 -1.08 9.65
N TYR A 82 -0.14 -1.50 10.43
CA TYR A 82 1.28 -1.62 10.07
C TYR A 82 1.74 -3.06 10.23
N CYS A 83 2.48 -3.57 9.26
CA CYS A 83 3.11 -4.88 9.32
C CYS A 83 4.56 -4.79 8.85
N LEU A 84 5.48 -5.30 9.66
CA LEU A 84 6.89 -5.44 9.34
C LEU A 84 7.19 -6.91 9.08
N LEU A 85 7.73 -7.19 7.91
CA LEU A 85 8.22 -8.50 7.49
C LEU A 85 9.74 -8.45 7.37
N GLU A 86 10.44 -9.48 7.85
CA GLU A 86 11.89 -9.59 7.78
C GLU A 86 12.35 -10.91 7.16
N ASN A 87 13.44 -10.83 6.41
CA ASN A 87 14.20 -11.97 5.92
C ASN A 87 15.70 -11.63 5.99
N GLY A 88 16.39 -12.12 7.02
CA GLY A 88 17.79 -11.74 7.28
C GLY A 88 17.92 -10.25 7.54
N ASP A 89 18.71 -9.56 6.72
CA ASP A 89 18.95 -8.12 6.82
C ASP A 89 17.94 -7.29 5.97
N SER A 90 17.06 -7.96 5.23
CA SER A 90 16.06 -7.32 4.39
C SER A 90 14.73 -7.19 5.12
N SER A 91 14.03 -6.07 4.92
CA SER A 91 12.72 -5.85 5.51
C SER A 91 11.73 -5.27 4.49
N ILE A 92 10.48 -5.71 4.60
CA ILE A 92 9.35 -5.15 3.85
C ILE A 92 8.32 -4.64 4.86
N THR A 93 7.82 -3.43 4.65
CA THR A 93 6.75 -2.85 5.45
C THR A 93 5.49 -2.70 4.62
N LEU A 94 4.34 -3.02 5.24
CA LEU A 94 3.02 -2.71 4.70
C LEU A 94 2.33 -1.73 5.64
N LEU A 95 1.73 -0.68 5.07
CA LEU A 95 0.96 0.30 5.83
C LEU A 95 -0.35 0.57 5.12
N TYR A 96 -1.44 0.44 5.87
CA TYR A 96 -2.81 0.74 5.42
C TYR A 96 -3.41 1.76 6.37
N THR A 97 -3.82 2.89 5.84
CA THR A 97 -4.35 4.02 6.64
C THR A 97 -5.74 4.37 6.15
N VAL A 98 -6.73 4.26 7.04
CA VAL A 98 -8.14 4.56 6.74
C VAL A 98 -8.42 6.00 7.07
N PHE A 99 -8.71 6.81 6.06
CA PHE A 99 -9.01 8.23 6.22
C PHE A 99 -10.51 8.48 6.30
N SER A 100 -10.90 9.39 7.19
CA SER A 100 -12.21 10.04 7.18
C SER A 100 -12.11 11.41 6.51
N GLU A 101 -13.25 12.01 6.20
CA GLU A 101 -13.31 13.37 5.65
C GLU A 101 -12.53 14.36 6.53
N ASN A 102 -11.78 15.27 5.91
CA ASN A 102 -10.99 16.32 6.56
C ASN A 102 -9.76 15.87 7.37
N GLN A 103 -9.21 14.70 7.11
CA GLN A 103 -7.93 14.29 7.69
C GLN A 103 -6.76 14.61 6.75
N ASP A 104 -5.61 14.93 7.33
CA ASP A 104 -4.37 15.11 6.59
C ASP A 104 -3.84 13.75 6.11
N HIS A 105 -3.47 13.70 4.83
CA HIS A 105 -2.87 12.51 4.22
C HIS A 105 -1.40 12.37 4.59
N LEU A 106 -0.89 11.14 4.42
CA LEU A 106 0.52 10.84 4.64
C LEU A 106 1.41 11.50 3.58
N LEU A 107 2.62 11.85 4.00
CA LEU A 107 3.72 12.21 3.12
C LEU A 107 4.78 11.12 3.19
N TYR A 108 5.23 10.66 2.03
CA TYR A 108 6.28 9.67 1.87
C TYR A 108 7.56 10.35 1.38
N GLU A 109 8.69 10.02 2.00
CA GLU A 109 10.00 10.42 1.49
C GLU A 109 10.38 9.54 0.29
N LYS A 110 11.01 10.14 -0.70
CA LYS A 110 11.47 9.46 -1.90
C LYS A 110 12.74 10.08 -2.43
N ASP A 111 13.46 9.33 -3.25
CA ASP A 111 14.56 9.84 -4.06
C ASP A 111 14.07 10.89 -5.08
N THR A 112 14.99 11.66 -5.64
CA THR A 112 14.67 12.80 -6.52
C THR A 112 14.02 12.43 -7.85
N VAL A 113 13.97 11.14 -8.19
CA VAL A 113 13.32 10.63 -9.42
C VAL A 113 11.81 10.69 -9.26
N ASP A 114 11.10 11.12 -10.30
CA ASP A 114 9.66 11.16 -10.30
C ASP A 114 9.05 9.75 -10.16
N PRO A 115 7.91 9.61 -9.47
CA PRO A 115 7.21 8.34 -9.36
C PRO A 115 6.78 7.80 -10.72
N GLU A 116 6.95 6.51 -10.93
CA GLU A 116 6.36 5.79 -12.06
C GLU A 116 4.90 5.48 -11.76
N GLN A 117 4.01 5.77 -12.71
CA GLN A 117 2.61 5.37 -12.63
C GLN A 117 2.44 4.01 -13.33
N TYR A 118 2.10 3.00 -12.56
CA TYR A 118 1.85 1.65 -13.05
C TYR A 118 0.37 1.29 -12.84
N GLU A 119 -0.36 1.12 -13.94
CA GLU A 119 -1.77 0.73 -13.88
C GLU A 119 -1.93 -0.79 -13.96
N TYR A 120 -2.64 -1.37 -12.99
CA TYR A 120 -2.97 -2.79 -12.96
C TYR A 120 -4.36 -3.01 -12.37
N ASN A 121 -5.21 -3.79 -13.07
CA ASN A 121 -6.59 -4.08 -12.67
C ASN A 121 -7.42 -2.84 -12.26
N GLY A 122 -7.24 -1.71 -12.98
CA GLY A 122 -7.97 -0.47 -12.74
C GLY A 122 -7.47 0.35 -11.54
N THR A 123 -6.38 -0.07 -10.91
CA THR A 123 -5.71 0.69 -9.84
C THR A 123 -4.41 1.27 -10.37
N VAL A 124 -4.14 2.53 -10.04
CA VAL A 124 -2.87 3.19 -10.34
C VAL A 124 -1.96 3.09 -9.12
N TYR A 125 -0.83 2.44 -9.30
CA TYR A 125 0.24 2.34 -8.31
C TYR A 125 1.34 3.33 -8.64
N TYR A 126 1.78 4.08 -7.66
CA TYR A 126 2.91 5.00 -7.78
C TYR A 126 4.16 4.32 -7.23
N ILE A 127 5.05 3.92 -8.14
CA ILE A 127 6.28 3.22 -7.81
C ILE A 127 7.42 4.22 -7.76
N MET A 128 8.16 4.20 -6.68
CA MET A 128 9.29 5.10 -6.47
C MET A 128 10.40 4.40 -5.66
N THR A 129 11.53 5.05 -5.54
CA THR A 129 12.64 4.59 -4.70
C THR A 129 12.87 5.55 -3.54
N ASN A 130 13.38 5.01 -2.44
CA ASN A 130 13.94 5.76 -1.36
C ASN A 130 15.17 4.99 -0.82
N GLU A 131 16.33 5.65 -0.78
CA GLU A 131 17.59 5.02 -0.35
C GLU A 131 17.91 3.69 -1.07
N GLY A 132 17.55 3.61 -2.36
CA GLY A 132 17.88 2.46 -3.22
C GLY A 132 16.94 1.28 -3.12
N VAL A 133 15.89 1.32 -2.30
CA VAL A 133 14.83 0.32 -2.25
C VAL A 133 13.55 0.85 -2.88
N TYR A 134 12.75 -0.04 -3.44
CA TYR A 134 11.47 0.29 -4.05
C TYR A 134 10.35 0.35 -3.03
N PHE A 135 9.44 1.28 -3.25
CA PHE A 135 8.15 1.26 -2.61
C PHE A 135 7.04 1.63 -3.60
N ALA A 136 5.83 1.19 -3.31
CA ALA A 136 4.63 1.52 -4.05
C ALA A 136 3.58 2.09 -3.11
N ALA A 137 2.86 3.11 -3.57
CA ALA A 137 1.72 3.68 -2.88
C ALA A 137 0.52 3.73 -3.81
N TRP A 138 -0.66 3.45 -3.28
CA TRP A 138 -1.95 3.53 -4.00
C TRP A 138 -3.08 3.83 -3.06
N THR A 139 -4.26 4.07 -3.60
CA THR A 139 -5.48 4.22 -2.82
C THR A 139 -6.51 3.16 -3.21
N ALA A 140 -7.24 2.67 -2.23
CA ALA A 140 -8.39 1.79 -2.39
C ALA A 140 -9.53 2.36 -1.54
N ASP A 141 -10.56 2.91 -2.16
CA ASP A 141 -11.59 3.70 -1.50
C ASP A 141 -10.96 4.82 -0.64
N ASN A 142 -11.29 4.87 0.65
CA ASN A 142 -10.71 5.82 1.61
C ASN A 142 -9.47 5.25 2.32
N ILE A 143 -8.83 4.23 1.76
CA ILE A 143 -7.65 3.60 2.34
C ILE A 143 -6.43 3.98 1.51
N GLU A 144 -5.46 4.58 2.15
CA GLU A 144 -4.13 4.81 1.60
C GLU A 144 -3.25 3.61 1.91
N CYS A 145 -2.68 3.00 0.89
CA CYS A 145 -1.94 1.76 0.96
C CYS A 145 -0.50 1.97 0.53
N SER A 146 0.44 1.35 1.21
CA SER A 146 1.83 1.33 0.77
C SER A 146 2.57 0.05 1.13
N ILE A 147 3.54 -0.30 0.28
CA ILE A 147 4.53 -1.37 0.49
C ILE A 147 5.90 -0.76 0.24
N ALA A 148 6.82 -0.91 1.19
CA ALA A 148 8.15 -0.34 1.12
C ALA A 148 9.24 -1.36 1.49
N GLY A 149 10.48 -1.13 1.05
CA GLY A 149 11.64 -1.96 1.37
C GLY A 149 11.87 -3.11 0.37
N VAL A 150 11.25 -3.07 -0.80
CA VAL A 150 11.44 -4.09 -1.83
C VAL A 150 12.73 -3.85 -2.61
N GLU A 151 13.60 -4.85 -2.71
CA GLU A 151 14.96 -4.65 -3.24
C GLU A 151 15.01 -4.46 -4.75
N THR A 152 14.08 -5.05 -5.50
CA THR A 152 14.11 -4.99 -6.97
C THR A 152 12.78 -4.55 -7.57
N TYR A 153 12.87 -3.94 -8.75
CA TYR A 153 11.70 -3.55 -9.52
C TYR A 153 10.82 -4.74 -9.91
N ASP A 154 11.43 -5.86 -10.30
CA ASP A 154 10.69 -7.06 -10.70
C ASP A 154 9.86 -7.61 -9.51
N GLU A 155 10.39 -7.55 -8.30
CA GLU A 155 9.66 -8.02 -7.11
C GLU A 155 8.52 -7.09 -6.73
N ILE A 156 8.69 -5.76 -6.79
CA ILE A 156 7.58 -4.84 -6.49
C ILE A 156 6.45 -5.01 -7.51
N ILE A 157 6.76 -5.25 -8.79
CA ILE A 157 5.75 -5.54 -9.82
C ILE A 157 5.01 -6.85 -9.54
N LYS A 158 5.69 -7.93 -9.17
CA LYS A 158 5.03 -9.21 -8.80
C LYS A 158 4.11 -9.05 -7.59
N ILE A 159 4.54 -8.30 -6.58
CA ILE A 159 3.72 -8.01 -5.41
C ILE A 159 2.46 -7.26 -5.83
N ILE A 160 2.59 -6.18 -6.60
CA ILE A 160 1.46 -5.38 -7.11
C ILE A 160 0.49 -6.26 -7.93
N GLN A 161 1.00 -7.07 -8.84
CA GLN A 161 0.19 -7.94 -9.70
C GLN A 161 -0.56 -9.02 -8.92
N SER A 162 -0.15 -9.32 -7.70
CA SER A 162 -0.83 -10.27 -6.82
C SER A 162 -1.96 -9.66 -5.98
N ILE A 163 -2.10 -8.34 -5.99
CA ILE A 163 -3.17 -7.64 -5.25
C ILE A 163 -4.48 -7.77 -6.02
N GLY A 164 -5.53 -8.22 -5.35
CA GLY A 164 -6.87 -8.37 -5.95
C GLY A 164 -7.05 -9.61 -6.84
N GLU A 165 -6.09 -10.56 -6.83
CA GLU A 165 -6.20 -11.84 -7.56
C GLU A 165 -7.03 -12.90 -6.83
#